data_0f6eb63dfc8a0e3bd8d04fbbc6c27e61
#
_entry.id   0f6eb63dfc8a0e3bd8d04fbbc6c27e61
#
_cell.length_a   1.000
_cell.length_b   1.000
_cell.length_c   1.000
_cell.angle_alpha   90.00
_cell.angle_beta   90.00
_cell.angle_gamma   90.00
#
_symmetry.space_group_name_H-M   'P 1'
#
loop_
_entity.id
_entity.type
_entity.pdbx_description
1 polymer ?
#
loop_
_entity_poly.entity_id
_entity_poly.type
_entity_poly.pdbx_seq_one_letter_code
_entity_poly.pdbx_strand_id
1 'polypeptide(L)'
;MSQYMILIYEDEAGYENATPELLGEVMEAHNQFAAGVEQLGGKLMGGAALQPGTTATSLRGSDVTDGPFVETKEVLGGYYLVDAPDLDTALAVARTVPARFGGVEVRPVMTFE
;
A
#
# COMPACT_ATOMS: atom_id res chain seq x y z
N MET A 1 2.61 3.75 21.37
CA MET A 1 2.06 3.71 19.99
C MET A 1 2.39 2.35 19.40
N SER A 2 1.47 1.82 18.62
CA SER A 2 1.67 0.58 17.89
C SER A 2 1.94 0.87 16.43
N GLN A 3 2.57 -0.06 15.75
CA GLN A 3 2.81 0.06 14.32
C GLN A 3 1.78 -0.75 13.55
N TYR A 4 1.38 -0.22 12.42
CA TYR A 4 0.43 -0.86 11.50
C TYR A 4 0.97 -0.79 10.09
N MET A 5 0.84 -1.90 9.36
CA MET A 5 1.17 -1.95 7.95
C MET A 5 -0.12 -1.74 7.15
N ILE A 6 -0.10 -0.80 6.22
CA ILE A 6 -1.20 -0.57 5.29
C ILE A 6 -0.76 -1.12 3.94
N LEU A 7 -1.40 -2.19 3.49
CA LEU A 7 -1.07 -2.87 2.25
C LEU A 7 -2.06 -2.44 1.17
N ILE A 8 -1.54 -1.99 0.03
CA ILE A 8 -2.36 -1.45 -1.05
C ILE A 8 -2.47 -2.49 -2.15
N TYR A 9 -3.71 -2.91 -2.44
CA TYR A 9 -4.00 -3.87 -3.49
C TYR A 9 -4.84 -3.20 -4.57
N GLU A 10 -4.42 -3.35 -5.83
CA GLU A 10 -5.14 -2.75 -6.95
C GLU A 10 -5.11 -3.68 -8.16
N ASP A 11 -6.13 -3.54 -9.01
CA ASP A 11 -6.16 -4.16 -10.33
C ASP A 11 -5.30 -3.32 -11.25
N GLU A 12 -4.17 -3.88 -11.69
CA GLU A 12 -3.22 -3.15 -12.52
C GLU A 12 -3.79 -2.79 -13.89
N ALA A 13 -4.85 -3.47 -14.32
CA ALA A 13 -5.55 -3.11 -15.57
C ALA A 13 -6.07 -1.67 -15.55
N GLY A 14 -6.37 -1.13 -14.36
CA GLY A 14 -6.79 0.25 -14.22
C GLY A 14 -5.74 1.27 -14.64
N TYR A 15 -4.47 0.87 -14.65
CA TYR A 15 -3.36 1.73 -15.06
C TYR A 15 -2.90 1.49 -16.50
N GLU A 16 -3.48 0.51 -17.19
CA GLU A 16 -3.19 0.31 -18.60
C GLU A 16 -3.62 1.55 -19.36
N ASN A 17 -2.75 2.04 -20.24
CA ASN A 17 -2.98 3.27 -20.99
C ASN A 17 -3.21 4.51 -20.10
N ALA A 18 -2.67 4.49 -18.88
CA ALA A 18 -2.80 5.63 -17.98
C ALA A 18 -2.18 6.88 -18.60
N THR A 19 -2.92 7.99 -18.50
CA THR A 19 -2.44 9.29 -18.99
C THR A 19 -1.51 9.93 -17.97
N PRO A 20 -0.65 10.90 -18.40
CA PRO A 20 0.12 11.68 -17.44
C PRO A 20 -0.75 12.39 -16.41
N GLU A 21 -1.96 12.81 -16.80
CA GLU A 21 -2.93 13.44 -15.89
C GLU A 21 -3.37 12.48 -14.79
N LEU A 22 -3.71 11.24 -15.14
CA LEU A 22 -4.09 10.24 -14.14
C LEU A 22 -2.94 9.95 -13.17
N LEU A 23 -1.73 9.75 -13.70
CA LEU A 23 -0.56 9.48 -12.86
C LEU A 23 -0.25 10.66 -11.95
N GLY A 24 -0.42 11.89 -12.43
CA GLY A 24 -0.26 13.10 -11.63
C GLY A 24 -1.30 13.19 -10.51
N GLU A 25 -2.56 12.85 -10.79
CA GLU A 25 -3.62 12.81 -9.78
C GLU A 25 -3.32 11.79 -8.68
N VAL A 26 -2.86 10.61 -9.06
CA VAL A 26 -2.51 9.56 -8.10
C VAL A 26 -1.34 10.00 -7.22
N MET A 27 -0.31 10.59 -7.82
CA MET A 27 0.85 11.09 -7.08
C MET A 27 0.42 12.18 -6.08
N GLU A 28 -0.41 13.12 -6.53
CA GLU A 28 -0.91 14.19 -5.65
C GLU A 28 -1.75 13.63 -4.50
N ALA A 29 -2.57 12.62 -4.77
CA ALA A 29 -3.37 11.98 -3.73
C ALA A 29 -2.48 11.32 -2.68
N HIS A 30 -1.38 10.68 -3.08
CA HIS A 30 -0.41 10.12 -2.13
C HIS A 30 0.31 11.21 -1.35
N ASN A 31 0.65 12.33 -1.98
CA ASN A 31 1.25 13.46 -1.28
C ASN A 31 0.30 14.05 -0.23
N GLN A 32 -0.98 14.17 -0.56
CA GLN A 32 -2.01 14.63 0.37
C GLN A 32 -2.21 13.67 1.52
N PHE A 33 -2.21 12.38 1.25
CA PHE A 33 -2.24 11.36 2.29
C PHE A 33 -1.10 11.58 3.28
N ALA A 34 0.13 11.65 2.78
CA ALA A 34 1.31 11.79 3.64
C ALA A 34 1.25 13.07 4.49
N ALA A 35 0.78 14.16 3.91
CA ALA A 35 0.67 15.44 4.62
C ALA A 35 -0.40 15.42 5.72
N GLY A 36 -1.39 14.55 5.63
CA GLY A 36 -2.53 14.52 6.56
C GLY A 36 -2.40 13.53 7.73
N VAL A 37 -1.40 12.66 7.72
CA VAL A 37 -1.31 11.57 8.69
C VAL A 37 -1.24 12.07 10.13
N GLU A 38 -0.41 13.08 10.40
CA GLU A 38 -0.24 13.60 11.76
C GLU A 38 -1.51 14.23 12.30
N GLN A 39 -2.28 14.92 11.47
CA GLN A 39 -3.54 15.53 11.88
C GLN A 39 -4.58 14.49 12.28
N LEU A 40 -4.47 13.27 11.76
CA LEU A 40 -5.35 12.16 12.10
C LEU A 40 -4.88 11.40 13.34
N GLY A 41 -3.74 11.77 13.92
CA GLY A 41 -3.22 11.17 15.13
C GLY A 41 -2.20 10.07 14.91
N GLY A 42 -1.76 9.88 13.68
CA GLY A 42 -0.74 8.90 13.32
C GLY A 42 0.60 9.54 13.00
N LYS A 43 1.57 8.68 12.69
CA LYS A 43 2.88 9.12 12.21
C LYS A 43 3.32 8.20 11.08
N LEU A 44 3.64 8.77 9.93
CA LEU A 44 4.12 8.00 8.80
C LEU A 44 5.59 7.62 9.03
N MET A 45 5.86 6.31 9.06
CA MET A 45 7.20 5.78 9.34
C MET A 45 7.93 5.35 8.07
N GLY A 46 7.20 5.07 6.99
CA GLY A 46 7.80 4.67 5.74
C GLY A 46 6.76 4.14 4.79
N GLY A 47 7.21 3.77 3.62
CA GLY A 47 6.37 3.18 2.59
C GLY A 47 7.11 3.11 1.28
N ALA A 48 6.54 2.38 0.33
CA ALA A 48 7.09 2.26 -1.01
C ALA A 48 6.00 1.88 -2.00
N ALA A 49 6.10 2.41 -3.21
CA ALA A 49 5.32 1.93 -4.34
C ALA A 49 6.13 0.84 -5.04
N LEU A 50 5.46 -0.21 -5.48
CA LEU A 50 6.09 -1.33 -6.17
C LEU A 50 5.86 -1.22 -7.67
N GLN A 51 6.81 -1.71 -8.45
CA GLN A 51 6.63 -1.87 -9.89
C GLN A 51 5.55 -2.92 -10.16
N PRO A 52 4.99 -2.98 -11.39
CA PRO A 52 3.92 -3.92 -11.69
C PRO A 52 4.24 -5.37 -11.33
N GLY A 53 3.22 -6.15 -11.02
CA GLY A 53 3.37 -7.55 -10.63
C GLY A 53 4.11 -8.40 -11.65
N THR A 54 4.08 -8.02 -12.93
CA THR A 54 4.84 -8.72 -13.99
C THR A 54 6.36 -8.64 -13.76
N THR A 55 6.83 -7.69 -12.96
CA THR A 55 8.27 -7.57 -12.64
C THR A 55 8.67 -8.44 -11.46
N ALA A 56 7.70 -9.06 -10.78
CA ALA A 56 7.97 -9.85 -9.58
C ALA A 56 8.69 -11.15 -9.92
N THR A 57 9.48 -11.61 -8.97
CA THR A 57 10.08 -12.95 -8.98
C THR A 57 9.70 -13.61 -7.68
N SER A 58 9.13 -14.79 -7.75
CA SER A 58 8.64 -15.50 -6.57
C SER A 58 9.50 -16.71 -6.28
N LEU A 59 9.75 -16.95 -5.00
CA LEU A 59 10.55 -18.08 -4.53
C LEU A 59 9.67 -18.93 -3.61
N ARG A 60 9.62 -20.23 -3.90
CA ARG A 60 8.96 -21.20 -3.01
C ARG A 60 9.93 -22.35 -2.82
N GLY A 61 10.58 -22.38 -1.64
CA GLY A 61 11.70 -23.28 -1.43
C GLY A 61 12.83 -22.98 -2.40
N SER A 62 13.22 -23.94 -3.21
CA SER A 62 14.24 -23.78 -4.25
C SER A 62 13.66 -23.38 -5.61
N ASP A 63 12.33 -23.35 -5.72
CA ASP A 63 11.68 -22.99 -6.99
C ASP A 63 11.66 -21.48 -7.17
N VAL A 64 12.03 -21.04 -8.37
CA VAL A 64 12.02 -19.63 -8.76
C VAL A 64 11.03 -19.47 -9.90
N THR A 65 10.07 -18.57 -9.75
CA THR A 65 9.00 -18.36 -10.73
C THR A 65 8.88 -16.88 -11.03
N ASP A 66 8.70 -16.53 -12.30
CA ASP A 66 8.39 -15.17 -12.69
C ASP A 66 6.93 -14.83 -12.32
N GLY A 67 6.71 -13.63 -11.85
CA GLY A 67 5.40 -13.15 -11.50
C GLY A 67 5.12 -13.14 -10.02
N PRO A 68 3.96 -12.61 -9.61
CA PRO A 68 3.60 -12.49 -8.19
C PRO A 68 3.34 -13.87 -7.57
N PHE A 69 3.54 -13.94 -6.25
CA PHE A 69 3.40 -15.19 -5.51
C PHE A 69 2.00 -15.79 -5.62
N VAL A 70 0.99 -14.92 -5.61
CA VAL A 70 -0.41 -15.30 -5.79
C VAL A 70 -0.93 -14.54 -7.01
N GLU A 71 -1.47 -15.26 -7.98
CA GLU A 71 -2.05 -14.66 -9.17
C GLU A 71 -3.51 -14.33 -8.90
N THR A 72 -3.79 -13.06 -8.65
CA THR A 72 -5.13 -12.54 -8.40
C THR A 72 -5.36 -11.30 -9.25
N LYS A 73 -6.62 -10.91 -9.39
CA LYS A 73 -6.98 -9.72 -10.15
C LYS A 73 -6.40 -8.46 -9.50
N GLU A 74 -6.45 -8.39 -8.18
CA GLU A 74 -5.86 -7.29 -7.42
C GLU A 74 -4.53 -7.77 -6.83
N VAL A 75 -3.47 -7.02 -7.08
CA VAL A 75 -2.13 -7.37 -6.67
C VAL A 75 -1.56 -6.32 -5.71
N LEU A 76 -0.62 -6.74 -4.88
CA LEU A 76 0.07 -5.82 -3.98
C LEU A 76 0.86 -4.81 -4.81
N GLY A 77 0.52 -3.53 -4.66
CA GLY A 77 1.16 -2.44 -5.40
C GLY A 77 1.97 -1.48 -4.55
N GLY A 78 1.90 -1.62 -3.23
CA GLY A 78 2.65 -0.75 -2.33
C GLY A 78 2.23 -0.93 -0.89
N TYR A 79 2.89 -0.18 -0.01
CA TYR A 79 2.56 -0.21 1.40
C TYR A 79 2.97 1.08 2.09
N TYR A 80 2.36 1.32 3.25
CA TYR A 80 2.80 2.33 4.20
C TYR A 80 2.94 1.69 5.57
N LEU A 81 3.93 2.15 6.33
CA LEU A 81 4.10 1.78 7.73
C LEU A 81 3.78 3.02 8.57
N VAL A 82 2.84 2.88 9.49
CA VAL A 82 2.41 4.01 10.33
C VAL A 82 2.43 3.62 11.80
N ASP A 83 2.74 4.60 12.65
CA ASP A 83 2.52 4.50 14.09
C ASP A 83 1.16 5.10 14.40
N ALA A 84 0.39 4.45 15.25
CA ALA A 84 -0.89 4.96 15.72
C ALA A 84 -1.16 4.45 17.14
N PRO A 85 -1.92 5.20 17.96
CA PRO A 85 -2.21 4.77 19.33
C PRO A 85 -3.12 3.55 19.39
N ASP A 86 -3.99 3.35 18.38
CA ASP A 86 -4.96 2.28 18.35
C ASP A 86 -5.39 1.96 16.93
N LEU A 87 -6.16 0.87 16.78
CA LEU A 87 -6.65 0.44 15.47
C LEU A 87 -7.58 1.48 14.83
N ASP A 88 -8.44 2.13 15.62
CA ASP A 88 -9.38 3.12 15.07
C ASP A 88 -8.63 4.27 14.41
N THR A 89 -7.56 4.74 15.02
CA THR A 89 -6.72 5.78 14.43
C THR A 89 -6.02 5.26 13.16
N ALA A 90 -5.49 4.03 13.20
CA ALA A 90 -4.86 3.42 12.02
C ALA A 90 -5.86 3.30 10.86
N LEU A 91 -7.11 2.95 11.15
CA LEU A 91 -8.15 2.87 10.12
C LEU A 91 -8.50 4.25 9.57
N ALA A 92 -8.56 5.27 10.42
CA ALA A 92 -8.80 6.64 9.97
C ALA A 92 -7.71 7.10 9.00
N VAL A 93 -6.45 6.78 9.32
CA VAL A 93 -5.30 7.05 8.44
C VAL A 93 -5.43 6.26 7.14
N ALA A 94 -5.72 4.96 7.24
CA ALA A 94 -5.79 4.07 6.08
C ALA A 94 -6.88 4.48 5.09
N ARG A 95 -8.00 5.05 5.58
CA ARG A 95 -9.08 5.52 4.70
C ARG A 95 -8.64 6.63 3.75
N THR A 96 -7.56 7.32 4.06
CA THR A 96 -7.03 8.40 3.21
C THR A 96 -5.97 7.92 2.22
N VAL A 97 -5.58 6.65 2.28
CA VAL A 97 -4.63 6.08 1.32
C VAL A 97 -5.32 5.92 -0.04
N PRO A 98 -4.73 6.45 -1.12
CA PRO A 98 -5.29 6.24 -2.45
C PRO A 98 -5.21 4.77 -2.87
N ALA A 99 -6.33 4.23 -3.32
CA ALA A 99 -6.39 2.88 -3.86
C ALA A 99 -7.53 2.84 -4.90
N ARG A 100 -7.36 3.65 -5.95
CA ARG A 100 -8.41 3.93 -6.95
C ARG A 100 -9.02 2.69 -7.57
N PHE A 101 -8.20 1.66 -7.80
CA PHE A 101 -8.62 0.44 -8.49
C PHE A 101 -8.63 -0.79 -7.57
N GLY A 102 -8.78 -0.57 -6.28
CA GLY A 102 -8.80 -1.67 -5.32
C GLY A 102 -9.11 -1.20 -3.91
N GLY A 103 -8.26 -1.57 -2.97
CA GLY A 103 -8.45 -1.23 -1.58
C GLY A 103 -7.19 -1.43 -0.77
N VAL A 104 -7.31 -1.26 0.54
CA VAL A 104 -6.18 -1.43 1.46
C VAL A 104 -6.52 -2.43 2.55
N GLU A 105 -5.49 -3.08 3.04
CA GLU A 105 -5.58 -3.98 4.19
C GLU A 105 -4.69 -3.41 5.29
N VAL A 106 -5.20 -3.37 6.51
CA VAL A 106 -4.46 -2.86 7.67
C VAL A 106 -4.13 -4.03 8.58
N ARG A 107 -2.84 -4.20 8.89
CA ARG A 107 -2.40 -5.24 9.83
C ARG A 107 -1.53 -4.65 10.93
N PRO A 108 -1.82 -4.97 12.20
CA PRO A 108 -0.87 -4.66 13.27
C PRO A 108 0.46 -5.35 13.02
N VAL A 109 1.54 -4.64 13.26
CA VAL A 109 2.88 -5.21 13.16
C VAL A 109 3.16 -5.96 14.45
N MET A 110 3.64 -7.21 14.32
CA MET A 110 3.98 -8.04 15.46
C MET A 110 5.22 -7.49 16.17
N THR A 111 5.18 -7.43 17.49
CA THR A 111 6.34 -7.05 18.28
C THR A 111 6.93 -8.27 18.97
N PHE A 112 8.25 -8.30 19.04
CA PHE A 112 8.98 -9.38 19.70
C PHE A 112 9.78 -8.80 20.85
N GLU A 113 9.58 -9.37 22.04
CA GLU A 113 10.26 -8.95 23.26
C GLU A 113 11.19 -10.02 23.79
#